data_ac3a91031dab5c93365d2ae92ef7612b
#
_entry.id   ac3a91031dab5c93365d2ae92ef7612b
#
_cell.length_a   1.000
_cell.length_b   1.000
_cell.length_c   1.000
_cell.angle_alpha   90.00
_cell.angle_beta   90.00
_cell.angle_gamma   90.00
#
_symmetry.space_group_name_H-M   'P 1'
#
loop_
_entity.id
_entity.type
_entity.pdbx_description
1 polymer ?
#
loop_
_entity_poly.entity_id
_entity_poly.type
_entity_poly.pdbx_seq_one_letter_code
_entity_poly.pdbx_strand_id
1 'polypeptide(L)'
;SPSSVRLAISVAATDQDGRTWANSSVGSDVDRDGAVRQHPHMKPEVSAPGVRIISAGSDNLWYSSSGTSDATVFVTGALALVLEQHPKLKPQPNGNASCLIKVKQALMESMQDGDVDHNNRSGYGFLNAQAWLDKTAQITSC
;
A
#
# COMPACT_ATOMS: atom_id res chain seq x y z
N SER A 1 -0.70 -1.02 -16.52
CA SER A 1 -0.79 -1.67 -15.21
C SER A 1 -1.84 -0.99 -14.34
N PRO A 2 -2.72 -1.74 -13.65
CA PRO A 2 -3.70 -1.12 -12.75
C PRO A 2 -3.05 -0.30 -11.62
N SER A 3 -1.84 -0.69 -11.18
CA SER A 3 -1.09 0.03 -10.15
C SER A 3 -0.67 1.46 -10.55
N SER A 4 -0.64 1.77 -11.87
CA SER A 4 -0.32 3.13 -12.34
C SER A 4 -1.49 4.11 -12.19
N VAL A 5 -2.70 3.63 -11.90
CA VAL A 5 -3.87 4.49 -11.65
C VAL A 5 -3.63 5.35 -10.42
N ARG A 6 -3.97 6.64 -10.53
CA ARG A 6 -3.68 7.66 -9.50
C ARG A 6 -4.19 7.28 -8.11
N LEU A 7 -5.44 6.78 -8.01
CA LEU A 7 -6.07 6.46 -6.72
C LEU A 7 -5.71 5.07 -6.20
N ALA A 8 -5.17 4.17 -7.03
CA ALA A 8 -4.72 2.87 -6.57
C ALA A 8 -3.52 3.01 -5.62
N ILE A 9 -3.38 2.08 -4.68
CA ILE A 9 -2.17 1.92 -3.87
C ILE A 9 -1.28 0.91 -4.59
N SER A 10 -0.08 1.34 -4.96
CA SER A 10 0.95 0.51 -5.59
C SER A 10 1.94 0.06 -4.53
N VAL A 11 2.27 -1.22 -4.54
CA VAL A 11 3.06 -1.84 -3.47
C VAL A 11 4.36 -2.40 -4.03
N ALA A 12 5.48 -2.03 -3.42
CA ALA A 12 6.79 -2.65 -3.66
C ALA A 12 6.98 -3.86 -2.75
N ALA A 13 7.80 -4.81 -3.17
CA ALA A 13 8.12 -5.99 -2.38
C ALA A 13 9.44 -5.82 -1.63
N THR A 14 9.47 -6.27 -0.37
CA THR A 14 10.70 -6.38 0.43
C THR A 14 10.99 -7.83 0.78
N ASP A 15 12.24 -8.10 1.11
CA ASP A 15 12.64 -9.34 1.74
C ASP A 15 12.34 -9.34 3.25
N GLN A 16 12.75 -10.42 3.94
CA GLN A 16 12.54 -10.58 5.38
C GLN A 16 13.35 -9.60 6.25
N ASP A 17 14.37 -8.97 5.68
CA ASP A 17 15.20 -7.97 6.35
C ASP A 17 14.69 -6.54 6.11
N GLY A 18 13.55 -6.40 5.42
CA GLY A 18 12.96 -5.11 5.06
C GLY A 18 13.61 -4.40 3.88
N ARG A 19 14.58 -5.07 3.20
CA ARG A 19 15.23 -4.48 2.02
C ARG A 19 14.37 -4.66 0.78
N THR A 20 14.30 -3.63 -0.04
CA THR A 20 13.57 -3.72 -1.30
C THR A 20 14.12 -4.85 -2.18
N TRP A 21 13.23 -5.75 -2.57
CA TRP A 21 13.58 -6.90 -3.42
C TRP A 21 14.09 -6.44 -4.80
N ALA A 22 15.19 -7.04 -5.25
CA ALA A 22 15.82 -6.66 -6.51
C ALA A 22 14.88 -6.75 -7.72
N ASN A 23 13.97 -7.73 -7.72
CA ASN A 23 12.97 -7.93 -8.78
C ASN A 23 11.64 -7.20 -8.51
N SER A 24 11.55 -6.38 -7.45
CA SER A 24 10.37 -5.54 -7.24
C SER A 24 10.21 -4.56 -8.40
N SER A 25 8.96 -4.36 -8.83
CA SER A 25 8.68 -3.33 -9.83
C SER A 25 9.10 -1.95 -9.34
N VAL A 26 9.61 -1.14 -10.25
CA VAL A 26 10.03 0.24 -9.97
C VAL A 26 8.91 1.20 -10.36
N GLY A 27 8.66 2.19 -9.53
CA GLY A 27 7.72 3.27 -9.83
C GLY A 27 8.25 4.24 -10.88
N SER A 28 7.39 5.16 -11.28
CA SER A 28 7.72 6.23 -12.23
C SER A 28 7.26 7.57 -11.68
N ASP A 29 8.05 8.60 -11.89
CA ASP A 29 7.73 9.99 -11.52
C ASP A 29 6.66 10.61 -12.42
N VAL A 30 6.35 9.95 -13.53
CA VAL A 30 5.30 10.39 -14.46
C VAL A 30 4.21 9.32 -14.59
N ASP A 31 3.00 9.75 -14.89
CA ASP A 31 1.90 8.85 -15.22
C ASP A 31 1.95 8.40 -16.70
N ARG A 32 0.90 7.71 -17.15
CA ARG A 32 0.85 7.19 -18.53
C ARG A 32 0.73 8.29 -19.58
N ASP A 33 0.23 9.46 -19.20
CA ASP A 33 0.02 10.60 -20.09
C ASP A 33 1.20 11.59 -20.02
N GLY A 34 2.24 11.24 -19.25
CA GLY A 34 3.47 12.03 -19.10
C GLY A 34 3.37 13.15 -18.05
N ALA A 35 2.25 13.27 -17.34
CA ALA A 35 2.13 14.24 -16.28
C ALA A 35 2.95 13.81 -15.04
N VAL A 36 3.66 14.80 -14.45
CA VAL A 36 4.47 14.56 -13.25
C VAL A 36 3.56 14.20 -12.07
N ARG A 37 3.88 13.09 -11.41
CA ARG A 37 3.18 12.66 -10.21
C ARG A 37 3.53 13.56 -9.04
N GLN A 38 2.55 13.78 -8.18
CA GLN A 38 2.72 14.57 -6.97
C GLN A 38 2.18 13.79 -5.77
N HIS A 39 2.72 14.09 -4.59
CA HIS A 39 2.15 13.59 -3.33
C HIS A 39 0.62 13.86 -3.29
N PRO A 40 -0.20 12.94 -2.88
CA PRO A 40 0.07 11.59 -2.34
C PRO A 40 0.01 10.46 -3.39
N HIS A 41 0.33 10.71 -4.65
CA HIS A 41 0.11 9.78 -5.77
C HIS A 41 1.41 9.32 -6.46
N MET A 42 2.54 9.50 -5.79
CA MET A 42 3.82 8.92 -6.22
C MET A 42 3.75 7.39 -6.21
N LYS A 43 4.52 6.71 -7.07
CA LYS A 43 4.48 5.24 -7.21
C LYS A 43 5.87 4.62 -6.99
N PRO A 44 5.95 3.50 -6.24
CA PRO A 44 4.90 2.90 -5.41
C PRO A 44 4.58 3.78 -4.21
N GLU A 45 3.46 3.58 -3.55
CA GLU A 45 3.15 4.31 -2.31
C GLU A 45 3.81 3.67 -1.10
N VAL A 46 3.89 2.35 -1.05
CA VAL A 46 4.31 1.59 0.13
C VAL A 46 5.09 0.36 -0.26
N SER A 47 5.95 -0.12 0.62
CA SER A 47 6.56 -1.45 0.53
C SER A 47 6.03 -2.38 1.62
N ALA A 48 5.97 -3.68 1.31
CA ALA A 48 5.52 -4.72 2.23
C ALA A 48 6.26 -6.04 1.95
N PRO A 49 6.23 -7.02 2.87
CA PRO A 49 6.85 -8.32 2.66
C PRO A 49 6.34 -9.00 1.39
N GLY A 50 7.23 -9.42 0.52
CA GLY A 50 6.87 -10.04 -0.76
C GLY A 50 7.88 -11.07 -1.24
N VAL A 51 8.80 -11.53 -0.37
CA VAL A 51 9.81 -12.53 -0.74
C VAL A 51 9.74 -13.73 0.16
N ARG A 52 9.61 -14.92 -0.46
CA ARG A 52 9.47 -16.21 0.26
C ARG A 52 8.30 -16.20 1.24
N ILE A 53 7.18 -15.68 0.79
CA ILE A 53 5.94 -15.68 1.57
C ILE A 53 5.35 -17.09 1.54
N ILE A 54 5.14 -17.64 2.72
CA ILE A 54 4.54 -18.96 2.88
C ILE A 54 3.04 -18.77 3.05
N SER A 55 2.26 -19.47 2.24
CA SER A 55 0.80 -19.42 2.25
C SER A 55 0.20 -20.82 2.13
N ALA A 56 -1.06 -20.93 2.51
CA ALA A 56 -1.83 -22.16 2.30
C ALA A 56 -2.05 -22.38 0.80
N GLY A 57 -1.90 -23.63 0.37
CA GLY A 57 -2.12 -24.06 -0.99
C GLY A 57 -3.24 -25.09 -1.09
N SER A 58 -3.43 -25.66 -2.27
CA SER A 58 -4.33 -26.81 -2.48
C SER A 58 -3.80 -28.06 -1.79
N ASP A 59 -4.69 -29.04 -1.55
CA ASP A 59 -4.35 -30.38 -1.10
C ASP A 59 -3.57 -30.44 0.23
N ASN A 60 -3.85 -29.51 1.16
CA ASN A 60 -3.16 -29.36 2.44
C ASN A 60 -1.64 -29.10 2.31
N LEU A 61 -1.21 -28.53 1.21
CA LEU A 61 0.18 -28.16 0.99
C LEU A 61 0.43 -26.69 1.36
N TRP A 62 1.70 -26.39 1.62
CA TRP A 62 2.17 -25.03 1.79
C TRP A 62 2.97 -24.61 0.56
N TYR A 63 2.74 -23.39 0.11
CA TYR A 63 3.48 -22.80 -1.02
C TYR A 63 4.34 -21.65 -0.53
N SER A 64 5.48 -21.48 -1.18
CA SER A 64 6.32 -20.29 -1.02
C SER A 64 6.34 -19.52 -2.33
N SER A 65 5.97 -18.26 -2.29
CA SER A 65 5.97 -17.37 -3.44
C SER A 65 6.77 -16.10 -3.19
N SER A 66 7.12 -15.38 -4.26
CA SER A 66 7.78 -14.08 -4.16
C SER A 66 7.26 -13.18 -5.27
N GLY A 67 6.79 -12.00 -4.89
CA GLY A 67 6.27 -11.01 -5.83
C GLY A 67 5.71 -9.77 -5.14
N THR A 68 5.53 -8.71 -5.90
CA THR A 68 4.76 -7.55 -5.47
C THR A 68 3.28 -7.91 -5.27
N SER A 69 2.82 -9.01 -5.87
CA SER A 69 1.49 -9.57 -5.62
C SER A 69 1.33 -10.04 -4.17
N ASP A 70 2.35 -10.75 -3.64
CA ASP A 70 2.37 -11.17 -2.23
C ASP A 70 2.39 -9.95 -1.30
N ALA A 71 3.22 -8.96 -1.60
CA ALA A 71 3.28 -7.71 -0.83
C ALA A 71 1.93 -6.96 -0.83
N THR A 72 1.22 -6.95 -1.96
CA THR A 72 -0.10 -6.32 -2.08
C THR A 72 -1.14 -6.95 -1.16
N VAL A 73 -1.08 -8.26 -0.93
CA VAL A 73 -2.01 -8.96 -0.04
C VAL A 73 -1.87 -8.48 1.41
N PHE A 74 -0.66 -8.21 1.89
CA PHE A 74 -0.45 -7.64 3.23
C PHE A 74 -1.09 -6.25 3.37
N VAL A 75 -0.89 -5.38 2.37
CA VAL A 75 -1.52 -4.05 2.38
C VAL A 75 -3.04 -4.15 2.30
N THR A 76 -3.56 -5.07 1.50
CA THR A 76 -5.01 -5.31 1.37
C THR A 76 -5.60 -5.82 2.70
N GLY A 77 -4.92 -6.75 3.37
CA GLY A 77 -5.32 -7.25 4.68
C GLY A 77 -5.34 -6.14 5.74
N ALA A 78 -4.29 -5.33 5.79
CA ALA A 78 -4.24 -4.17 6.69
C ALA A 78 -5.37 -3.16 6.40
N LEU A 79 -5.65 -2.87 5.12
CA LEU A 79 -6.77 -2.01 4.74
C LEU A 79 -8.12 -2.58 5.17
N ALA A 80 -8.31 -3.90 5.07
CA ALA A 80 -9.54 -4.54 5.52
C ALA A 80 -9.76 -4.33 7.01
N LEU A 81 -8.72 -4.47 7.85
CA LEU A 81 -8.78 -4.20 9.28
C LEU A 81 -9.07 -2.71 9.58
N VAL A 82 -8.42 -1.80 8.86
CA VAL A 82 -8.71 -0.35 8.97
C VAL A 82 -10.18 -0.05 8.69
N LEU A 83 -10.72 -0.60 7.61
CA LEU A 83 -12.11 -0.36 7.22
C LEU A 83 -13.12 -1.12 8.11
N GLU A 84 -12.72 -2.19 8.75
CA GLU A 84 -13.53 -2.89 9.76
C GLU A 84 -13.69 -2.03 11.02
N GLN A 85 -12.59 -1.48 11.52
CA GLN A 85 -12.58 -0.60 12.70
C GLN A 85 -13.24 0.76 12.41
N HIS A 86 -13.17 1.23 11.18
CA HIS A 86 -13.70 2.54 10.77
C HIS A 86 -14.69 2.41 9.59
N PRO A 87 -15.87 1.80 9.79
CA PRO A 87 -16.82 1.54 8.70
C PRO A 87 -17.27 2.78 7.93
N LYS A 88 -17.25 3.96 8.58
CA LYS A 88 -17.58 5.26 7.96
C LYS A 88 -16.61 5.67 6.84
N LEU A 89 -15.40 5.09 6.81
CA LEU A 89 -14.40 5.38 5.79
C LEU A 89 -14.58 4.52 4.51
N LYS A 90 -15.48 3.53 4.53
CA LYS A 90 -15.80 2.71 3.36
C LYS A 90 -16.43 3.56 2.26
N PRO A 91 -16.20 3.20 0.97
CA PRO A 91 -16.95 3.78 -0.13
C PRO A 91 -18.46 3.67 0.11
N GLN A 92 -19.19 4.75 -0.13
CA GLN A 92 -20.62 4.79 0.07
C GLN A 92 -21.37 4.23 -1.16
N PRO A 93 -22.58 3.69 -1.00
CA PRO A 93 -23.37 3.15 -2.12
C PRO A 93 -23.68 4.16 -3.23
N ASN A 94 -23.66 5.46 -2.92
CA ASN A 94 -23.83 6.54 -3.91
C ASN A 94 -22.57 6.84 -4.74
N GLY A 95 -21.50 6.01 -4.60
CA GLY A 95 -20.22 6.18 -5.29
C GLY A 95 -19.29 7.23 -4.67
N ASN A 96 -19.65 7.83 -3.53
CA ASN A 96 -18.73 8.73 -2.83
C ASN A 96 -17.54 7.95 -2.22
N ALA A 97 -16.36 8.28 -2.68
CA ALA A 97 -15.09 7.67 -2.26
C ALA A 97 -14.10 8.71 -1.69
N SER A 98 -14.58 9.86 -1.24
CA SER A 98 -13.74 10.96 -0.74
C SER A 98 -12.85 10.55 0.43
N CYS A 99 -13.32 9.62 1.28
CA CYS A 99 -12.52 9.07 2.37
C CYS A 99 -11.29 8.28 1.90
N LEU A 100 -11.32 7.65 0.73
CA LEU A 100 -10.21 6.82 0.25
C LEU A 100 -8.92 7.61 0.09
N ILE A 101 -8.98 8.88 -0.33
CA ILE A 101 -7.80 9.73 -0.42
C ILE A 101 -7.21 9.96 0.97
N LYS A 102 -8.02 10.23 1.98
CA LYS A 102 -7.56 10.41 3.36
C LYS A 102 -7.00 9.13 3.97
N VAL A 103 -7.63 7.98 3.70
CA VAL A 103 -7.11 6.66 4.11
C VAL A 103 -5.75 6.38 3.47
N LYS A 104 -5.58 6.71 2.19
CA LYS A 104 -4.31 6.60 1.47
C LYS A 104 -3.25 7.56 2.03
N GLN A 105 -3.61 8.80 2.35
CA GLN A 105 -2.70 9.75 3.00
C GLN A 105 -2.26 9.25 4.38
N ALA A 106 -3.20 8.76 5.19
CA ALA A 106 -2.89 8.18 6.50
C ALA A 106 -1.94 6.97 6.40
N LEU A 107 -2.04 6.16 5.32
CA LEU A 107 -1.07 5.10 5.06
C LEU A 107 0.35 5.67 4.95
N MET A 108 0.55 6.67 4.09
CA MET A 108 1.87 7.25 3.86
C MET A 108 2.44 7.95 5.10
N GLU A 109 1.58 8.65 5.85
CA GLU A 109 1.97 9.30 7.11
C GLU A 109 2.25 8.31 8.25
N SER A 110 1.86 7.05 8.12
CA SER A 110 2.06 6.00 9.12
C SER A 110 3.36 5.21 8.94
N MET A 111 4.13 5.48 7.88
CA MET A 111 5.38 4.75 7.61
C MET A 111 6.44 5.06 8.66
N GLN A 112 7.27 4.06 8.98
CA GLN A 112 8.16 4.10 10.13
C GLN A 112 9.16 5.27 10.16
N ASP A 113 9.54 5.80 9.01
CA ASP A 113 10.62 6.78 8.95
C ASP A 113 10.15 8.23 8.91
N GLY A 114 8.82 8.47 8.90
CA GLY A 114 8.24 9.82 8.95
C GLY A 114 8.76 10.80 7.89
N ASP A 115 9.68 10.35 7.06
CA ASP A 115 10.28 11.13 6.01
C ASP A 115 9.35 11.12 4.79
N VAL A 116 8.95 12.27 4.36
CA VAL A 116 8.09 12.45 3.20
C VAL A 116 8.81 12.22 1.87
N ASP A 117 10.10 11.92 1.91
CA ASP A 117 10.89 11.64 0.72
C ASP A 117 10.50 10.30 0.10
N HIS A 118 9.86 10.40 -1.04
CA HIS A 118 9.46 9.25 -1.83
C HIS A 118 10.64 8.62 -2.56
N ASN A 119 10.67 7.28 -2.59
CA ASN A 119 11.63 6.51 -3.37
C ASN A 119 10.91 5.60 -4.37
N ASN A 120 11.29 5.66 -5.65
CA ASN A 120 10.66 4.88 -6.72
C ASN A 120 10.78 3.35 -6.56
N ARG A 121 11.57 2.85 -5.62
CA ARG A 121 11.72 1.43 -5.33
C ARG A 121 10.99 0.98 -4.07
N SER A 122 10.87 1.83 -3.06
CA SER A 122 10.30 1.49 -1.74
C SER A 122 9.05 2.29 -1.37
N GLY A 123 8.70 3.32 -2.14
CA GLY A 123 7.61 4.23 -1.82
C GLY A 123 7.98 5.21 -0.71
N TYR A 124 7.01 5.51 0.14
CA TYR A 124 7.19 6.35 1.34
C TYR A 124 7.72 5.55 2.56
N GLY A 125 7.88 4.24 2.43
CA GLY A 125 8.41 3.39 3.49
C GLY A 125 7.73 2.03 3.58
N PHE A 126 8.02 1.33 4.67
CA PHE A 126 7.52 -0.01 4.95
C PHE A 126 6.16 0.04 5.66
N LEU A 127 5.26 -0.86 5.30
CA LEU A 127 3.92 -0.96 5.89
C LEU A 127 3.98 -1.10 7.42
N ASN A 128 3.36 -0.16 8.13
CA ASN A 128 3.08 -0.25 9.54
C ASN A 128 1.56 -0.24 9.75
N ALA A 129 0.96 -1.44 9.81
CA ALA A 129 -0.50 -1.60 9.88
C ALA A 129 -1.10 -0.98 11.15
N GLN A 130 -0.42 -1.08 12.30
CA GLN A 130 -0.91 -0.49 13.54
C GLN A 130 -0.89 1.04 13.47
N ALA A 131 0.21 1.63 13.03
CA ALA A 131 0.28 3.08 12.87
C ALA A 131 -0.72 3.60 11.84
N TRP A 132 -1.00 2.84 10.78
CA TRP A 132 -2.04 3.18 9.82
C TRP A 132 -3.43 3.19 10.45
N LEU A 133 -3.75 2.18 11.27
CA LEU A 133 -5.00 2.12 12.01
C LEU A 133 -5.16 3.33 12.95
N ASP A 134 -4.12 3.67 13.70
CA ASP A 134 -4.10 4.80 14.63
C ASP A 134 -4.27 6.16 13.90
N LYS A 135 -3.62 6.31 12.74
CA LYS A 135 -3.75 7.51 11.90
C LYS A 135 -5.16 7.66 11.33
N THR A 136 -5.76 6.57 10.87
CA THR A 136 -7.13 6.60 10.32
C THR A 136 -8.19 6.90 11.36
N ALA A 137 -7.96 6.58 12.64
CA ALA A 137 -8.84 6.96 13.75
C ALA A 137 -9.02 8.49 13.87
N GLN A 138 -8.04 9.27 13.39
CA GLN A 138 -8.08 10.73 13.43
C GLN A 138 -8.92 11.36 12.31
N ILE A 139 -9.38 10.57 11.33
CA ILE A 139 -10.21 11.04 10.23
C ILE A 139 -11.65 11.25 10.74
N THR A 140 -12.02 12.50 10.95
CA THR A 140 -13.35 12.86 11.49
C THR A 140 -14.40 13.07 10.40
N SER A 141 -13.96 13.49 9.22
CA SER A 141 -14.85 13.80 8.08
C SER A 141 -14.15 13.54 6.74
N CYS A 142 -14.89 13.32 5.72
CA CYS A 142 -14.51 13.18 4.33
C CYS A 142 -15.29 14.18 3.50
#